data_dbb87e24bdf5266f5d52a485c8c5fc36
#
_entry.id   dbb87e24bdf5266f5d52a485c8c5fc36
#
_cell.length_a   1.000
_cell.length_b   1.000
_cell.length_c   1.000
_cell.angle_alpha   90.00
_cell.angle_beta   90.00
_cell.angle_gamma   90.00
#
_symmetry.space_group_name_H-M   'P 1'
#
loop_
_entity.id
_entity.type
_entity.pdbx_description
1 polymer ?
#
loop_
_entity_poly.entity_id
_entity_poly.type
_entity_poly.pdbx_seq_one_letter_code
_entity_poly.pdbx_strand_id
1 'polypeptide(L)'
;MYQVIEMYGDYEPWWFLDDWEKDIVTSQSFDDYYEALKYYKRQWLLLREQSPLFKSRSDLMTIFWDPEDQRWCEECAEYVQQYHSVALLENDQKIPRSKRRPGYEKENAHTTHRSCKLDYETNNL
;
A
#
# COMPACT_ATOMS: atom_id res chain seq x y z
N MET A 1 15.41 1.04 -12.64
CA MET A 1 15.17 -0.12 -11.78
C MET A 1 13.77 -0.04 -11.18
N TYR A 2 13.05 -1.13 -11.19
CA TYR A 2 11.70 -1.21 -10.63
C TYR A 2 11.72 -2.05 -9.37
N GLN A 3 10.94 -1.66 -8.37
CA GLN A 3 10.81 -2.39 -7.12
C GLN A 3 9.35 -2.77 -6.92
N VAL A 4 9.12 -4.01 -6.53
CA VAL A 4 7.80 -4.42 -6.03
C VAL A 4 7.97 -4.65 -4.54
N ILE A 5 7.31 -3.82 -3.74
CA ILE A 5 7.43 -3.89 -2.29
C ILE A 5 6.09 -4.31 -1.68
N GLU A 6 6.18 -5.09 -0.61
CA GLU A 6 5.03 -5.41 0.21
C GLU A 6 5.27 -4.82 1.59
N MET A 7 4.24 -4.22 2.14
CA MET A 7 4.31 -3.53 3.43
C MET A 7 3.18 -3.98 4.34
N TYR A 8 3.37 -3.80 5.62
CA TYR A 8 2.34 -4.04 6.62
C TYR A 8 2.44 -2.96 7.69
N GLY A 9 1.34 -2.28 7.96
CA GLY A 9 1.33 -1.23 8.97
C GLY A 9 0.07 -0.40 8.95
N ASP A 10 0.14 0.76 9.62
CA ASP A 10 -0.97 1.67 9.85
C ASP A 10 -1.38 2.47 8.62
N TYR A 11 -0.49 2.59 7.63
CA TYR A 11 -0.66 3.59 6.57
C TYR A 11 -0.93 2.95 5.22
N GLU A 12 -1.68 3.68 4.41
CA GLU A 12 -1.89 3.36 3.01
C GLU A 12 -0.65 3.81 2.23
N PRO A 13 -0.13 3.02 1.27
CA PRO A 13 1.15 3.31 0.63
C PRO A 13 1.18 4.61 -0.17
N TRP A 14 0.04 5.07 -0.68
CA TRP A 14 -0.01 6.30 -1.49
C TRP A 14 0.24 7.57 -0.70
N TRP A 15 0.20 7.53 0.64
CA TRP A 15 0.58 8.68 1.45
C TRP A 15 2.08 8.92 1.41
N PHE A 16 2.89 7.86 1.20
CA PHE A 16 4.33 7.92 0.98
C PHE A 16 5.02 8.81 2.03
N LEU A 17 4.74 8.52 3.29
CA LEU A 17 5.28 9.28 4.42
C LEU A 17 6.80 9.12 4.51
N ASP A 18 7.48 10.05 5.18
CA ASP A 18 8.94 10.10 5.25
C ASP A 18 9.60 8.81 5.73
N ASP A 19 8.92 8.06 6.60
CA ASP A 19 9.47 6.82 7.18
C ASP A 19 8.77 5.56 6.62
N TRP A 20 8.25 5.65 5.39
CA TRP A 20 7.48 4.54 4.80
C TRP A 20 8.26 3.24 4.70
N GLU A 21 9.60 3.29 4.54
CA GLU A 21 10.42 2.10 4.38
C GLU A 21 10.42 1.20 5.61
N LYS A 22 10.12 1.72 6.78
CA LYS A 22 10.10 0.90 8.01
C LYS A 22 9.03 -0.18 7.99
N ASP A 23 7.99 -0.02 7.17
CA ASP A 23 6.88 -0.96 7.08
C ASP A 23 7.10 -2.04 6.01
N ILE A 24 8.22 -2.00 5.29
CA ILE A 24 8.52 -2.98 4.25
C ILE A 24 8.72 -4.37 4.85
N VAL A 25 7.95 -5.33 4.31
CA VAL A 25 8.09 -6.74 4.67
C VAL A 25 8.97 -7.47 3.64
N THR A 26 8.72 -7.22 2.35
CA THR A 26 9.52 -7.79 1.26
C THR A 26 9.76 -6.75 0.18
N SER A 27 10.86 -6.91 -0.56
CA SER A 27 11.20 -6.07 -1.69
C SER A 27 11.91 -6.90 -2.75
N GLN A 28 11.45 -6.78 -4.01
CA GLN A 28 12.07 -7.42 -5.16
C GLN A 28 12.36 -6.36 -6.22
N SER A 29 13.55 -6.45 -6.82
CA SER A 29 13.98 -5.49 -7.84
C SER A 29 13.99 -6.13 -9.23
N PHE A 30 13.65 -5.32 -10.24
CA PHE A 30 13.56 -5.76 -11.64
C PHE A 30 14.13 -4.68 -12.55
N ASP A 31 14.82 -5.10 -13.61
CA ASP A 31 15.29 -4.17 -14.64
C ASP A 31 14.18 -3.83 -15.62
N ASP A 32 13.25 -4.75 -15.84
CA ASP A 32 12.18 -4.62 -16.81
C ASP A 32 10.83 -4.35 -16.15
N TYR A 33 10.12 -3.35 -16.66
CA TYR A 33 8.81 -2.96 -16.16
C TYR A 33 7.80 -4.11 -16.22
N TYR A 34 7.77 -4.84 -17.34
CA TYR A 34 6.77 -5.91 -17.50
C TYR A 34 7.03 -7.10 -16.58
N GLU A 35 8.29 -7.39 -16.30
CA GLU A 35 8.62 -8.41 -15.31
C GLU A 35 8.18 -7.99 -13.91
N ALA A 36 8.39 -6.71 -13.58
CA ALA A 36 7.91 -6.15 -12.31
C ALA A 36 6.39 -6.20 -12.23
N LEU A 37 5.70 -5.87 -13.33
CA LEU A 37 4.24 -5.88 -13.38
C LEU A 37 3.68 -7.28 -13.19
N LYS A 38 4.29 -8.29 -13.80
CA LYS A 38 3.88 -9.69 -13.62
C LYS A 38 4.01 -10.11 -12.16
N TYR A 39 5.11 -9.74 -11.52
CA TYR A 39 5.34 -10.05 -10.12
C TYR A 39 4.34 -9.31 -9.22
N TYR A 40 4.09 -8.03 -9.49
CA TYR A 40 3.09 -7.23 -8.80
C TYR A 40 1.72 -7.92 -8.86
N LYS A 41 1.31 -8.34 -10.05
CA LYS A 41 0.02 -9.00 -10.23
C LYS A 41 -0.07 -10.31 -9.45
N ARG A 42 1.00 -11.09 -9.42
CA ARG A 42 1.03 -12.34 -8.66
C ARG A 42 0.87 -12.09 -7.17
N GLN A 43 1.60 -11.12 -6.64
CA GLN A 43 1.50 -10.76 -5.22
C GLN A 43 0.13 -10.16 -4.89
N TRP A 44 -0.42 -9.37 -5.80
CA TRP A 44 -1.76 -8.82 -5.68
C TRP A 44 -2.80 -9.93 -5.48
N LEU A 45 -2.73 -10.97 -6.33
CA LEU A 45 -3.66 -12.09 -6.25
C LEU A 45 -3.53 -12.88 -4.94
N LEU A 46 -2.30 -13.09 -4.48
CA LEU A 46 -2.05 -13.79 -3.22
C LEU A 46 -2.61 -13.00 -2.03
N LEU A 47 -2.39 -11.71 -1.99
CA LEU A 47 -2.91 -10.87 -0.90
C LEU A 47 -4.43 -10.79 -0.95
N ARG A 48 -5.02 -10.78 -2.14
CA ARG A 48 -6.47 -10.77 -2.30
C ARG A 48 -7.12 -12.01 -1.71
N GLU A 49 -6.46 -13.16 -1.84
CA GLU A 49 -6.96 -14.41 -1.25
C GLU A 49 -6.94 -14.38 0.28
N GLN A 50 -6.03 -13.63 0.87
CA GLN A 50 -5.82 -13.60 2.31
C GLN A 50 -6.68 -12.56 3.04
N SER A 51 -7.18 -11.55 2.33
CA SER A 51 -7.88 -10.44 2.96
C SER A 51 -9.23 -10.18 2.29
N PRO A 52 -10.29 -9.90 3.08
CA PRO A 52 -11.63 -9.72 2.52
C PRO A 52 -11.84 -8.40 1.80
N LEU A 53 -11.13 -7.35 2.18
CA LEU A 53 -11.32 -6.01 1.64
C LEU A 53 -10.08 -5.52 0.91
N PHE A 54 -10.30 -4.70 -0.13
CA PHE A 54 -9.17 -4.14 -0.86
C PHE A 54 -9.52 -2.82 -1.54
N LYS A 55 -8.48 -2.02 -1.78
CA LYS A 55 -8.55 -0.83 -2.63
C LYS A 55 -7.30 -0.81 -3.49
N SER A 56 -7.48 -0.91 -4.81
CA SER A 56 -6.42 -0.96 -5.80
C SER A 56 -6.45 0.29 -6.66
N ARG A 57 -5.28 0.88 -6.93
CA ARG A 57 -5.15 2.12 -7.69
C ARG A 57 -4.38 1.90 -8.98
N SER A 58 -4.67 2.73 -9.99
CA SER A 58 -4.01 2.66 -11.28
C SER A 58 -2.51 2.97 -11.22
N ASP A 59 -2.05 3.65 -10.16
CA ASP A 59 -0.63 3.92 -9.93
C ASP A 59 0.11 2.71 -9.34
N LEU A 60 -0.52 1.54 -9.39
CA LEU A 60 0.04 0.25 -8.96
C LEU A 60 0.43 0.26 -7.48
N MET A 61 -0.48 0.77 -6.67
CA MET A 61 -0.44 0.71 -5.22
C MET A 61 -1.78 0.18 -4.73
N THR A 62 -1.76 -0.87 -3.94
CA THR A 62 -2.97 -1.55 -3.47
C THR A 62 -2.87 -1.85 -1.99
N ILE A 63 -3.98 -1.68 -1.28
CA ILE A 63 -4.09 -2.13 0.10
C ILE A 63 -5.11 -3.26 0.20
N PHE A 64 -4.84 -4.14 1.16
CA PHE A 64 -5.71 -5.27 1.53
C PHE A 64 -5.84 -5.25 3.04
N TRP A 65 -7.06 -5.46 3.55
CA TRP A 65 -7.21 -5.46 4.99
C TRP A 65 -8.36 -6.33 5.45
N ASP A 66 -8.27 -6.73 6.71
CA ASP A 66 -9.33 -7.39 7.46
C ASP A 66 -9.75 -6.40 8.55
N PRO A 67 -11.04 -6.03 8.66
CA PRO A 67 -11.49 -5.09 9.68
C PRO A 67 -11.14 -5.51 11.11
N GLU A 68 -10.91 -6.80 11.35
CA GLU A 68 -10.53 -7.30 12.67
C GLU A 68 -9.05 -7.15 12.98
N ASP A 69 -8.22 -6.86 11.97
CA ASP A 69 -6.78 -6.69 12.15
C ASP A 69 -6.47 -5.26 12.57
N GLN A 70 -6.47 -5.03 13.89
CA GLN A 70 -6.25 -3.71 14.47
C GLN A 70 -5.15 -3.77 15.53
N ARG A 71 -4.41 -2.68 15.67
CA ARG A 71 -3.34 -2.53 16.65
C ARG A 71 -3.70 -1.38 17.59
N TRP A 72 -3.48 -1.59 18.88
CA TRP A 72 -3.67 -0.52 19.86
C TRP A 72 -2.58 0.55 19.68
N CYS A 73 -3.01 1.80 19.58
CA CYS A 73 -2.12 2.94 19.49
C CYS A 73 -2.16 3.72 20.81
N GLU A 74 -1.05 3.74 21.53
CA GLU A 74 -0.95 4.45 22.81
C GLU A 74 -1.12 5.97 22.64
N GLU A 75 -0.50 6.51 21.58
CA GLU A 75 -0.54 7.95 21.32
C GLU A 75 -1.96 8.44 21.01
N CYS A 76 -2.73 7.63 20.28
CA CYS A 76 -4.08 7.97 19.86
C CYS A 76 -5.14 7.51 20.88
N ALA A 77 -4.75 6.59 21.77
CA ALA A 77 -5.65 5.92 22.71
C ALA A 77 -6.83 5.27 21.98
N GLU A 78 -6.53 4.59 20.84
CA GLU A 78 -7.54 3.89 20.04
C GLU A 78 -6.92 2.75 19.25
N TYR A 79 -7.79 1.89 18.72
CA TYR A 79 -7.34 0.82 17.82
C TYR A 79 -7.20 1.36 16.40
N VAL A 80 -6.09 1.00 15.75
CA VAL A 80 -5.75 1.47 14.41
C VAL A 80 -5.76 0.29 13.45
N GLN A 81 -6.49 0.44 12.34
CA GLN A 81 -6.56 -0.58 11.30
C GLN A 81 -5.18 -0.85 10.71
N GLN A 82 -4.87 -2.13 10.51
CA GLN A 82 -3.63 -2.55 9.86
C GLN A 82 -3.90 -2.90 8.41
N TYR A 83 -2.96 -2.56 7.53
CA TYR A 83 -3.05 -2.80 6.09
C TYR A 83 -1.87 -3.62 5.60
N HIS A 84 -2.17 -4.60 4.74
CA HIS A 84 -1.15 -5.22 3.89
C HIS A 84 -1.19 -4.49 2.57
N SER A 85 -0.03 -4.14 2.02
CA SER A 85 -0.01 -3.43 0.75
C SER A 85 1.04 -4.00 -0.18
N VAL A 86 0.82 -3.78 -1.48
CA VAL A 86 1.79 -4.08 -2.52
C VAL A 86 1.89 -2.85 -3.42
N ALA A 87 3.11 -2.47 -3.77
CA ALA A 87 3.35 -1.30 -4.61
C ALA A 87 4.46 -1.59 -5.61
N LEU A 88 4.29 -1.08 -6.83
CA LEU A 88 5.33 -1.11 -7.85
C LEU A 88 5.89 0.30 -7.99
N LEU A 89 7.19 0.43 -7.73
CA LEU A 89 7.90 1.71 -7.76
C LEU A 89 8.93 1.74 -8.89
N GLU A 90 9.29 2.93 -9.34
CA GLU A 90 10.39 3.15 -10.27
C GLU A 90 11.45 3.98 -9.55
N ASN A 91 12.65 3.41 -9.41
CA ASN A 91 13.76 4.05 -8.69
C ASN A 91 13.33 4.54 -7.30
N ASP A 92 12.60 3.68 -6.58
CA ASP A 92 12.09 3.91 -5.23
C ASP A 92 11.10 5.08 -5.13
N GLN A 93 10.52 5.49 -6.25
CA GLN A 93 9.51 6.54 -6.31
C GLN A 93 8.25 6.02 -6.99
N LYS A 94 7.15 6.75 -6.86
CA LYS A 94 5.92 6.41 -7.57
C LYS A 94 6.18 6.37 -9.07
N ILE A 95 5.52 5.43 -9.76
CA ILE A 95 5.66 5.32 -11.21
C ILE A 95 5.10 6.56 -11.91
N PRO A 96 5.67 6.92 -13.09
CA PRO A 96 5.14 8.05 -13.86
C PRO A 96 3.75 7.73 -14.42
N ARG A 97 3.01 8.78 -14.76
CA ARG A 97 1.63 8.64 -15.28
C ARG A 97 1.57 7.70 -16.49
N SER A 98 2.57 7.73 -17.35
CA SER A 98 2.61 6.89 -18.56
C SER A 98 2.66 5.40 -18.27
N LYS A 99 3.03 5.01 -17.05
CA LYS A 99 3.14 3.60 -16.65
C LYS A 99 2.00 3.13 -15.77
N ARG A 100 1.00 3.98 -15.54
CA ARG A 100 -0.19 3.59 -14.79
C ARG A 100 -1.02 2.59 -15.58
N ARG A 101 -1.78 1.77 -14.85
CA ARG A 101 -2.64 0.74 -15.44
C ARG A 101 -4.08 0.93 -14.96
N PRO A 102 -4.92 1.57 -15.78
CA PRO A 102 -6.32 1.83 -15.38
C PRO A 102 -7.11 0.58 -14.98
N GLY A 103 -6.78 -0.58 -15.57
CA GLY A 103 -7.43 -1.84 -15.23
C GLY A 103 -7.27 -2.27 -13.79
N TYR A 104 -6.30 -1.70 -13.07
CA TYR A 104 -6.10 -1.97 -11.65
C TYR A 104 -6.88 -1.04 -10.73
N GLU A 105 -7.56 -0.03 -11.28
CA GLU A 105 -8.37 0.89 -10.47
C GLU A 105 -9.67 0.22 -10.10
N LYS A 106 -9.72 -0.38 -8.91
CA LYS A 106 -10.92 -1.08 -8.43
C LYS A 106 -10.85 -1.26 -6.92
N GLU A 107 -12.01 -1.36 -6.30
CA GLU A 107 -12.10 -1.54 -4.85
C GLU A 107 -13.41 -2.24 -4.49
N ASN A 108 -13.43 -2.90 -3.34
CA ASN A 108 -14.67 -3.45 -2.78
C ASN A 108 -15.05 -2.79 -1.45
N ALA A 109 -14.26 -1.83 -0.99
CA ALA A 109 -14.54 -1.07 0.22
C ALA A 109 -13.74 0.22 0.23
N HIS A 110 -14.22 1.21 1.01
CA HIS A 110 -13.52 2.47 1.22
C HIS A 110 -12.83 2.43 2.58
N THR A 111 -11.66 3.04 2.67
CA THR A 111 -10.99 3.22 3.94
C THR A 111 -11.61 4.40 4.67
N THR A 112 -12.03 4.18 5.91
CA THR A 112 -12.63 5.22 6.73
C THR A 112 -11.76 5.61 7.91
N HIS A 113 -10.78 4.77 8.24
CA HIS A 113 -9.91 4.99 9.38
C HIS A 113 -8.69 5.82 9.01
N ARG A 114 -8.26 6.68 9.94
CA ARG A 114 -6.99 7.42 9.83
C ARG A 114 -6.19 7.18 11.10
N SER A 115 -4.86 7.06 10.95
CA SER A 115 -3.99 7.03 12.11
C SER A 115 -3.83 8.44 12.66
N CYS A 116 -3.59 8.57 13.95
CA CYS A 116 -3.40 9.89 14.56
C CYS A 116 -2.15 10.60 14.00
N LYS A 117 -1.13 9.86 13.60
CA LYS A 117 0.05 10.44 12.99
C LYS A 117 -0.28 11.06 11.64
N LEU A 118 -1.10 10.39 10.82
CA LEU A 118 -1.52 10.90 9.52
C LEU A 118 -2.37 12.15 9.69
N ASP A 119 -3.30 12.16 10.64
CA ASP A 119 -4.12 13.33 10.93
C ASP A 119 -3.27 14.51 11.39
N TYR A 120 -2.26 14.25 12.20
CA TYR A 120 -1.33 15.28 12.66
C TYR A 120 -0.58 15.88 11.48
N GLU A 121 -0.01 15.07 10.60
CA GLU A 121 0.73 15.53 9.43
C GLU A 121 -0.16 16.33 8.49
N THR A 122 -1.40 15.88 8.27
CA THR A 122 -2.37 16.58 7.43
C THR A 122 -2.72 17.95 8.00
N ASN A 123 -2.93 18.03 9.30
CA ASN A 123 -3.33 19.26 9.97
C ASN A 123 -2.20 20.29 10.04
N ASN A 124 -0.96 19.88 9.83
CA ASN A 124 0.20 20.78 9.87
C ASN A 124 0.62 21.27 8.47
N LEU A 125 -0.13 20.92 7.45
CA LEU A 125 0.08 21.43 6.11
C LEU A 125 -0.67 22.75 5.93
#